data_9205131387235ad34fa562f80dd07990
#
_entry.id   9205131387235ad34fa562f80dd07990
#
_cell.length_a   1.000
_cell.length_b   1.000
_cell.length_c   1.000
_cell.angle_alpha   90.00
_cell.angle_beta   90.00
_cell.angle_gamma   90.00
#
_symmetry.space_group_name_H-M   'P 1'
#
loop_
_entity.id
_entity.type
_entity.pdbx_description
1 polymer ?
#
loop_
_entity_poly.entity_id
_entity_poly.type
_entity_poly.pdbx_seq_one_letter_code
_entity_poly.pdbx_strand_id
1 'polypeptide(L)'
;MDNRKKLYGVVPPMITPFTEGGELDIPGLEALVDYLASEVDGLFICGSYGSGPLMSVEERKIVAETTLRRAAGKIPVVVHTGAASSRDAAELSAHAASRGAAAVSAVGPYYYHHNADGVLAFYRAMLAAVPRGFPVYVYHNPRFSGYEIDLGAMKKLADEGARGVKDATFDIMKFALYQRELGETGFDVVLGTESMWLSARALGAEAYIPG
;
A
#
# COMPACT_ATOMS: atom_id res chain seq x y z
N MET A 1 -17.24 12.61 11.82
CA MET A 1 -16.90 12.15 10.46
C MET A 1 -15.40 12.25 10.31
N ASP A 2 -14.77 11.14 9.96
CA ASP A 2 -13.32 11.06 9.83
C ASP A 2 -12.87 11.78 8.55
N ASN A 3 -12.27 12.94 8.69
CA ASN A 3 -11.90 13.83 7.58
C ASN A 3 -10.51 13.48 6.99
N ARG A 4 -10.06 12.24 7.18
CA ARG A 4 -8.82 11.74 6.57
C ARG A 4 -9.07 11.60 5.06
N LYS A 5 -8.26 12.25 4.25
CA LYS A 5 -8.38 12.16 2.78
C LYS A 5 -8.22 10.70 2.34
N LYS A 6 -9.16 10.21 1.54
CA LYS A 6 -9.03 8.97 0.78
C LYS A 6 -7.95 9.16 -0.29
N LEU A 7 -7.38 8.06 -0.78
CA LEU A 7 -6.56 8.12 -1.98
C LEU A 7 -7.44 8.53 -3.17
N TYR A 8 -6.88 9.28 -4.09
CA TYR A 8 -7.58 9.78 -5.26
C TYR A 8 -6.71 9.67 -6.51
N GLY A 9 -7.37 9.42 -7.66
CA GLY A 9 -6.74 9.45 -8.97
C GLY A 9 -5.77 8.29 -9.22
N VAL A 10 -4.72 8.59 -9.93
CA VAL A 10 -3.71 7.63 -10.38
C VAL A 10 -2.54 7.63 -9.40
N VAL A 11 -2.30 6.49 -8.77
CA VAL A 11 -1.22 6.28 -7.79
C VAL A 11 -0.33 5.12 -8.25
N PRO A 12 0.54 5.32 -9.25
CA PRO A 12 1.30 4.22 -9.83
C PRO A 12 2.28 3.59 -8.85
N PRO A 13 2.47 2.26 -8.93
CA PRO A 13 3.52 1.56 -8.21
C PRO A 13 4.86 1.84 -8.89
N MET A 14 5.62 2.76 -8.29
CA MET A 14 6.91 3.21 -8.82
C MET A 14 7.96 2.11 -8.72
N ILE A 15 8.75 1.94 -9.78
CA ILE A 15 9.95 1.08 -9.77
C ILE A 15 11.03 1.70 -8.87
N THR A 16 11.96 0.87 -8.41
CA THR A 16 13.18 1.31 -7.72
C THR A 16 14.34 1.18 -8.67
N PRO A 17 15.00 2.28 -9.08
CA PRO A 17 16.21 2.21 -9.91
C PRO A 17 17.39 1.61 -9.15
N PHE A 18 18.15 0.75 -9.82
CA PHE A 18 19.40 0.19 -9.35
C PHE A 18 20.52 0.45 -10.36
N THR A 19 21.74 0.56 -9.85
CA THR A 19 22.94 0.61 -10.70
C THR A 19 23.21 -0.75 -11.35
N GLU A 20 24.12 -0.80 -12.32
CA GLU A 20 24.60 -2.08 -12.88
C GLU A 20 25.21 -3.01 -11.84
N GLY A 21 25.75 -2.46 -10.75
CA GLY A 21 26.28 -3.20 -9.61
C GLY A 21 25.21 -3.75 -8.65
N GLY A 22 23.93 -3.40 -8.86
CA GLY A 22 22.80 -3.84 -8.02
C GLY A 22 22.56 -2.97 -6.77
N GLU A 23 23.23 -1.83 -6.64
CA GLU A 23 23.06 -0.86 -5.57
C GLU A 23 21.92 0.12 -5.93
N LEU A 24 21.33 0.79 -4.92
CA LEU A 24 20.31 1.81 -5.17
C LEU A 24 20.88 2.97 -6.00
N ASP A 25 20.27 3.27 -7.13
CA ASP A 25 20.55 4.47 -7.94
C ASP A 25 19.75 5.65 -7.38
N ILE A 26 20.34 6.35 -6.41
CA ILE A 26 19.69 7.50 -5.78
C ILE A 26 19.43 8.65 -6.75
N PRO A 27 20.38 9.07 -7.62
CA PRO A 27 20.09 10.08 -8.64
C PRO A 27 18.95 9.69 -9.59
N GLY A 28 18.93 8.44 -10.05
CA GLY A 28 17.85 7.92 -10.89
C GLY A 28 16.50 7.90 -10.15
N LEU A 29 16.50 7.52 -8.88
CA LEU A 29 15.31 7.55 -8.04
C LEU A 29 14.76 8.99 -7.89
N GLU A 30 15.61 9.97 -7.60
CA GLU A 30 15.20 11.37 -7.47
C GLU A 30 14.65 11.93 -8.79
N ALA A 31 15.29 11.64 -9.92
CA ALA A 31 14.81 12.05 -11.24
C ALA A 31 13.45 11.44 -11.58
N LEU A 32 13.26 10.15 -11.26
CA LEU A 32 11.99 9.47 -11.46
C LEU A 32 10.85 10.08 -10.60
N VAL A 33 11.14 10.40 -9.34
CA VAL A 33 10.18 11.08 -8.46
C VAL A 33 9.78 12.44 -9.01
N ASP A 34 10.74 13.25 -9.49
CA ASP A 34 10.46 14.56 -10.06
C ASP A 34 9.59 14.47 -11.32
N TYR A 35 9.88 13.50 -12.19
CA TYR A 35 9.08 13.25 -13.38
C TYR A 35 7.65 12.87 -13.01
N LEU A 36 7.48 11.85 -12.17
CA LEU A 36 6.15 11.35 -11.81
C LEU A 36 5.33 12.35 -10.99
N ALA A 37 5.98 13.16 -10.15
CA ALA A 37 5.29 14.14 -9.32
C ALA A 37 4.54 15.22 -10.09
N SER A 38 4.85 15.42 -11.38
CA SER A 38 4.11 16.33 -12.27
C SER A 38 3.00 15.65 -13.08
N GLU A 39 2.98 14.31 -13.13
CA GLU A 39 2.14 13.56 -14.06
C GLU A 39 1.03 12.76 -13.37
N VAL A 40 1.13 12.52 -12.05
CA VAL A 40 0.22 11.62 -11.33
C VAL A 40 -0.27 12.21 -10.01
N ASP A 41 -1.32 11.61 -9.42
CA ASP A 41 -1.97 12.12 -8.22
C ASP A 41 -1.32 11.63 -6.91
N GLY A 42 -0.44 10.63 -6.97
CA GLY A 42 0.31 10.10 -5.83
C GLY A 42 1.30 9.02 -6.25
N LEU A 43 2.11 8.52 -5.32
CA LEU A 43 3.05 7.44 -5.58
C LEU A 43 2.83 6.27 -4.62
N PHE A 44 2.98 5.05 -5.12
CA PHE A 44 3.04 3.83 -4.32
C PHE A 44 4.44 3.21 -4.46
N ILE A 45 5.23 3.22 -3.41
CA ILE A 45 6.66 2.84 -3.48
C ILE A 45 6.97 1.57 -2.68
N CYS A 46 8.09 0.93 -2.97
CA CYS A 46 8.57 -0.30 -2.32
C CYS A 46 7.58 -1.48 -2.44
N GLY A 47 6.62 -1.41 -3.37
CA GLY A 47 5.71 -2.52 -3.67
C GLY A 47 6.37 -3.59 -4.55
N SER A 48 5.55 -4.45 -5.16
CA SER A 48 6.03 -5.52 -6.04
C SER A 48 6.81 -4.98 -7.24
N TYR A 49 6.29 -3.96 -7.90
CA TYR A 49 6.99 -3.29 -9.02
C TYR A 49 8.23 -2.51 -8.55
N GLY A 50 8.22 -2.01 -7.32
CA GLY A 50 9.35 -1.32 -6.71
C GLY A 50 10.37 -2.28 -6.09
N SER A 51 10.30 -3.58 -6.38
CA SER A 51 11.24 -4.60 -5.88
C SER A 51 11.35 -4.67 -4.34
N GLY A 52 10.34 -4.18 -3.63
CA GLY A 52 10.34 -4.08 -2.16
C GLY A 52 10.72 -5.37 -1.45
N PRO A 53 10.15 -6.53 -1.80
CA PRO A 53 10.50 -7.81 -1.17
C PRO A 53 11.93 -8.29 -1.40
N LEU A 54 12.64 -7.72 -2.39
CA LEU A 54 14.03 -8.07 -2.72
C LEU A 54 15.04 -7.15 -2.02
N MET A 55 14.60 -6.01 -1.49
CA MET A 55 15.43 -5.06 -0.77
C MET A 55 15.49 -5.40 0.72
N SER A 56 16.63 -5.12 1.32
CA SER A 56 16.77 -5.11 2.78
C SER A 56 15.89 -4.03 3.44
N VAL A 57 15.66 -4.16 4.74
CA VAL A 57 14.92 -3.15 5.52
C VAL A 57 15.56 -1.77 5.37
N GLU A 58 16.90 -1.71 5.41
CA GLU A 58 17.64 -0.44 5.31
C GLU A 58 17.52 0.19 3.91
N GLU A 59 17.63 -0.58 2.84
CA GLU A 59 17.41 -0.07 1.47
C GLU A 59 15.99 0.48 1.30
N ARG A 60 14.98 -0.21 1.81
CA ARG A 60 13.58 0.26 1.77
C ARG A 60 13.39 1.56 2.54
N LYS A 61 14.08 1.74 3.67
CA LYS A 61 14.09 3.01 4.41
C LYS A 61 14.72 4.13 3.58
N ILE A 62 15.86 3.86 2.93
CA ILE A 62 16.56 4.85 2.07
C ILE A 62 15.64 5.26 0.90
N VAL A 63 15.00 4.30 0.22
CA VAL A 63 14.05 4.59 -0.87
C VAL A 63 12.88 5.43 -0.35
N ALA A 64 12.31 5.08 0.79
CA ALA A 64 11.21 5.83 1.40
C ALA A 64 11.63 7.26 1.76
N GLU A 65 12.75 7.45 2.43
CA GLU A 65 13.26 8.78 2.82
C GLU A 65 13.55 9.66 1.60
N THR A 66 14.21 9.09 0.59
CA THR A 66 14.55 9.82 -0.64
C THR A 66 13.30 10.26 -1.37
N THR A 67 12.34 9.34 -1.57
CA THR A 67 11.09 9.65 -2.25
C THR A 67 10.25 10.65 -1.47
N LEU A 68 10.08 10.47 -0.16
CA LEU A 68 9.29 11.36 0.69
C LEU A 68 9.87 12.78 0.71
N ARG A 69 11.19 12.92 0.82
CA ARG A 69 11.88 14.20 0.75
C ARG A 69 11.65 14.88 -0.61
N ARG A 70 11.77 14.14 -1.71
CA ARG A 70 11.68 14.69 -3.07
C ARG A 70 10.25 15.06 -3.48
N ALA A 71 9.27 14.23 -3.06
CA ALA A 71 7.85 14.46 -3.31
C ALA A 71 7.21 15.48 -2.34
N ALA A 72 7.90 15.92 -1.30
CA ALA A 72 7.34 16.74 -0.22
C ALA A 72 6.57 17.95 -0.73
N GLY A 73 5.31 18.05 -0.32
CA GLY A 73 4.40 19.15 -0.70
C GLY A 73 3.86 19.10 -2.13
N LYS A 74 4.27 18.14 -2.96
CA LYS A 74 3.79 17.98 -4.34
C LYS A 74 2.64 16.98 -4.41
N ILE A 75 2.91 15.72 -4.05
CA ILE A 75 1.95 14.61 -4.13
C ILE A 75 2.08 13.69 -2.90
N PRO A 76 1.00 12.96 -2.51
CA PRO A 76 1.06 11.97 -1.45
C PRO A 76 1.88 10.74 -1.87
N VAL A 77 2.61 10.17 -0.90
CA VAL A 77 3.36 8.93 -1.09
C VAL A 77 2.83 7.86 -0.14
N VAL A 78 2.43 6.74 -0.69
CA VAL A 78 2.07 5.50 0.03
C VAL A 78 3.28 4.59 0.02
N VAL A 79 3.76 4.20 1.20
CA VAL A 79 4.91 3.31 1.32
C VAL A 79 4.43 1.88 1.56
N HIS A 80 4.80 0.95 0.70
CA HIS A 80 4.57 -0.47 0.96
C HIS A 80 5.58 -0.97 1.99
N THR A 81 5.06 -1.51 3.09
CA THR A 81 5.85 -1.96 4.24
C THR A 81 5.69 -3.45 4.52
N GLY A 82 4.96 -4.17 3.65
CA GLY A 82 4.77 -5.62 3.78
C GLY A 82 6.11 -6.38 3.79
N ALA A 83 6.19 -7.36 4.66
CA ALA A 83 7.33 -8.24 4.84
C ALA A 83 6.85 -9.64 5.27
N ALA A 84 7.72 -10.65 5.21
CA ALA A 84 7.41 -11.97 5.74
C ALA A 84 7.25 -11.94 7.28
N SER A 85 7.99 -11.05 7.95
CA SER A 85 7.96 -10.84 9.40
C SER A 85 7.07 -9.65 9.78
N SER A 86 6.18 -9.84 10.74
CA SER A 86 5.38 -8.74 11.31
C SER A 86 6.25 -7.68 12.01
N ARG A 87 7.41 -8.08 12.54
CA ARG A 87 8.37 -7.15 13.15
C ARG A 87 8.93 -6.18 12.11
N ASP A 88 9.39 -6.68 10.98
CA ASP A 88 9.97 -5.85 9.92
C ASP A 88 8.90 -4.97 9.27
N ALA A 89 7.68 -5.50 9.08
CA ALA A 89 6.55 -4.72 8.59
C ALA A 89 6.17 -3.58 9.55
N ALA A 90 6.16 -3.83 10.85
CA ALA A 90 5.90 -2.82 11.88
C ALA A 90 7.02 -1.75 11.93
N GLU A 91 8.28 -2.17 11.86
CA GLU A 91 9.44 -1.27 11.84
C GLU A 91 9.41 -0.34 10.62
N LEU A 92 9.19 -0.89 9.43
CA LEU A 92 9.06 -0.11 8.20
C LEU A 92 7.87 0.84 8.24
N SER A 93 6.74 0.41 8.84
CA SER A 93 5.55 1.24 8.99
C SER A 93 5.78 2.42 9.92
N ALA A 94 6.39 2.19 11.08
CA ALA A 94 6.76 3.23 12.02
C ALA A 94 7.73 4.23 11.38
N HIS A 95 8.74 3.72 10.66
CA HIS A 95 9.71 4.56 9.95
C HIS A 95 9.01 5.44 8.90
N ALA A 96 8.22 4.85 8.00
CA ALA A 96 7.51 5.60 6.95
C ALA A 96 6.58 6.67 7.53
N ALA A 97 5.82 6.34 8.58
CA ALA A 97 4.95 7.29 9.27
C ALA A 97 5.76 8.46 9.87
N SER A 98 6.92 8.19 10.50
CA SER A 98 7.78 9.21 11.08
C SER A 98 8.41 10.15 10.05
N ARG A 99 8.54 9.69 8.79
CA ARG A 99 9.10 10.45 7.68
C ARG A 99 8.06 11.19 6.85
N GLY A 100 6.79 11.15 7.24
CA GLY A 100 5.73 11.92 6.59
C GLY A 100 5.06 11.22 5.41
N ALA A 101 5.09 9.90 5.35
CA ALA A 101 4.29 9.15 4.41
C ALA A 101 2.79 9.48 4.57
N ALA A 102 2.05 9.56 3.47
CA ALA A 102 0.61 9.78 3.51
C ALA A 102 -0.16 8.55 4.03
N ALA A 103 0.39 7.37 3.77
CA ALA A 103 -0.12 6.09 4.23
C ALA A 103 0.97 5.02 4.17
N VAL A 104 0.74 3.89 4.84
CA VAL A 104 1.46 2.65 4.58
C VAL A 104 0.50 1.61 4.04
N SER A 105 1.05 0.66 3.27
CA SER A 105 0.30 -0.48 2.75
C SER A 105 1.14 -1.74 2.86
N ALA A 106 0.52 -2.88 3.06
CA ALA A 106 1.23 -4.14 3.08
C ALA A 106 0.43 -5.24 2.36
N VAL A 107 1.10 -5.98 1.46
CA VAL A 107 0.69 -7.36 1.24
C VAL A 107 0.92 -8.09 2.57
N GLY A 108 -0.03 -8.88 3.01
CA GLY A 108 0.09 -9.58 4.30
C GLY A 108 1.31 -10.50 4.34
N PRO A 109 1.58 -11.15 5.47
CA PRO A 109 2.77 -11.99 5.57
C PRO A 109 2.76 -13.04 4.46
N TYR A 110 3.87 -13.18 3.78
CA TYR A 110 4.03 -14.09 2.63
C TYR A 110 5.07 -15.16 2.94
N TYR A 111 5.27 -16.08 2.01
CA TYR A 111 6.13 -17.25 2.07
C TYR A 111 5.49 -18.47 2.77
N TYR A 112 4.84 -18.29 3.94
CA TYR A 112 4.10 -19.34 4.61
C TYR A 112 2.59 -19.12 4.46
N HIS A 113 1.82 -20.21 4.48
CA HIS A 113 0.37 -20.10 4.56
C HIS A 113 -0.05 -19.62 5.96
N HIS A 114 -0.89 -18.60 5.98
CA HIS A 114 -1.43 -18.03 7.20
C HIS A 114 -2.95 -18.19 7.24
N ASN A 115 -3.48 -18.50 8.41
CA ASN A 115 -4.92 -18.43 8.66
C ASN A 115 -5.35 -16.99 8.98
N ALA A 116 -6.65 -16.76 9.09
CA ALA A 116 -7.19 -15.44 9.34
C ALA A 116 -6.62 -14.77 10.60
N ASP A 117 -6.42 -15.52 11.68
CA ASP A 117 -5.89 -14.98 12.94
C ASP A 117 -4.43 -14.52 12.79
N GLY A 118 -3.61 -15.27 12.03
CA GLY A 118 -2.23 -14.87 11.72
C GLY A 118 -2.18 -13.59 10.88
N VAL A 119 -3.08 -13.47 9.90
CA VAL A 119 -3.22 -12.25 9.07
C VAL A 119 -3.66 -11.07 9.93
N LEU A 120 -4.68 -11.23 10.77
CA LEU A 120 -5.12 -10.20 11.71
C LEU A 120 -4.00 -9.76 12.65
N ALA A 121 -3.25 -10.71 13.21
CA ALA A 121 -2.12 -10.42 14.09
C ALA A 121 -1.02 -9.59 13.39
N PHE A 122 -0.75 -9.89 12.12
CA PHE A 122 0.21 -9.13 11.31
C PHE A 122 -0.20 -7.66 11.15
N TYR A 123 -1.44 -7.39 10.71
CA TYR A 123 -1.90 -6.01 10.55
C TYR A 123 -2.07 -5.27 11.87
N ARG A 124 -2.43 -5.96 12.96
CA ARG A 124 -2.44 -5.38 14.31
C ARG A 124 -1.06 -4.90 14.74
N ALA A 125 -0.01 -5.65 14.42
CA ALA A 125 1.36 -5.21 14.69
C ALA A 125 1.72 -3.91 13.94
N MET A 126 1.29 -3.79 12.67
CA MET A 126 1.49 -2.56 11.91
C MET A 126 0.68 -1.38 12.47
N LEU A 127 -0.61 -1.60 12.79
CA LEU A 127 -1.49 -0.57 13.37
C LEU A 127 -0.96 -0.06 14.72
N ALA A 128 -0.39 -0.95 15.53
CA ALA A 128 0.22 -0.60 16.81
C ALA A 128 1.53 0.18 16.67
N ALA A 129 2.24 0.03 15.55
CA ALA A 129 3.52 0.67 15.30
C ALA A 129 3.43 2.11 14.75
N VAL A 130 2.25 2.52 14.29
CA VAL A 130 2.02 3.84 13.71
C VAL A 130 1.18 4.73 14.64
N PRO A 131 1.23 6.07 14.50
CA PRO A 131 0.36 6.95 15.28
C PRO A 131 -1.12 6.61 15.10
N ARG A 132 -1.91 6.75 16.18
CA ARG A 132 -3.35 6.49 16.12
C ARG A 132 -4.00 7.29 14.99
N GLY A 133 -4.70 6.60 14.11
CA GLY A 133 -5.37 7.19 12.98
C GLY A 133 -4.50 7.42 11.75
N PHE A 134 -3.23 7.04 11.79
CA PHE A 134 -2.40 7.02 10.60
C PHE A 134 -2.94 5.96 9.61
N PRO A 135 -3.05 6.28 8.30
CA PRO A 135 -3.66 5.38 7.33
C PRO A 135 -2.82 4.11 7.07
N VAL A 136 -3.41 2.95 7.33
CA VAL A 136 -2.83 1.62 7.01
C VAL A 136 -3.77 0.93 6.03
N TYR A 137 -3.25 0.58 4.86
CA TYR A 137 -3.99 -0.13 3.81
C TYR A 137 -3.62 -1.60 3.75
N VAL A 138 -4.62 -2.45 3.72
CA VAL A 138 -4.46 -3.88 3.40
C VAL A 138 -4.19 -4.00 1.89
N TYR A 139 -3.11 -4.65 1.49
CA TYR A 139 -2.87 -4.98 0.08
C TYR A 139 -3.29 -6.44 -0.15
N HIS A 140 -4.51 -6.62 -0.64
CA HIS A 140 -5.06 -7.94 -0.91
C HIS A 140 -4.63 -8.42 -2.29
N ASN A 141 -3.61 -9.27 -2.30
CA ASN A 141 -3.09 -9.92 -3.50
C ASN A 141 -2.79 -11.39 -3.20
N PRO A 142 -3.74 -12.30 -3.44
CA PRO A 142 -3.58 -13.73 -3.15
C PRO A 142 -2.44 -14.41 -3.90
N ARG A 143 -2.05 -13.88 -5.08
CA ARG A 143 -0.91 -14.42 -5.85
C ARG A 143 0.42 -14.25 -5.13
N PHE A 144 0.56 -13.21 -4.32
CA PHE A 144 1.79 -12.93 -3.57
C PHE A 144 1.72 -13.40 -2.12
N SER A 145 0.56 -13.30 -1.49
CA SER A 145 0.40 -13.76 -0.09
C SER A 145 0.23 -15.28 0.02
N GLY A 146 -0.27 -15.93 -1.05
CA GLY A 146 -0.56 -17.37 -1.03
C GLY A 146 -1.87 -17.72 -0.32
N TYR A 147 -2.70 -16.73 0.06
CA TYR A 147 -4.00 -16.92 0.71
C TYR A 147 -4.96 -15.78 0.39
N GLU A 148 -6.24 -16.06 0.56
CA GLU A 148 -7.32 -15.09 0.47
C GLU A 148 -7.60 -14.45 1.83
N ILE A 149 -7.94 -13.16 1.83
CA ILE A 149 -8.51 -12.47 2.99
C ILE A 149 -10.02 -12.41 2.77
N ASP A 150 -10.77 -13.15 3.55
CA ASP A 150 -12.22 -13.15 3.44
C ASP A 150 -12.85 -11.83 3.93
N LEU A 151 -14.12 -11.62 3.59
CA LEU A 151 -14.83 -10.40 3.97
C LEU A 151 -14.92 -10.21 5.49
N GLY A 152 -15.06 -11.31 6.25
CA GLY A 152 -15.12 -11.24 7.70
C GLY A 152 -13.83 -10.74 8.33
N ALA A 153 -12.69 -11.23 7.84
CA ALA A 153 -11.38 -10.76 8.26
C ALA A 153 -11.15 -9.30 7.83
N MET A 154 -11.59 -8.91 6.61
CA MET A 154 -11.47 -7.53 6.14
C MET A 154 -12.33 -6.57 6.98
N LYS A 155 -13.56 -6.95 7.34
CA LYS A 155 -14.41 -6.16 8.26
C LYS A 155 -13.74 -5.98 9.62
N LYS A 156 -13.17 -7.04 10.20
CA LYS A 156 -12.43 -6.93 11.46
C LYS A 156 -11.26 -5.96 11.36
N LEU A 157 -10.47 -6.01 10.27
CA LEU A 157 -9.37 -5.07 10.06
C LEU A 157 -9.86 -3.62 9.94
N ALA A 158 -10.99 -3.38 9.25
CA ALA A 158 -11.61 -2.06 9.17
C ALA A 158 -12.05 -1.56 10.57
N ASP A 159 -12.72 -2.40 11.36
CA ASP A 159 -13.16 -2.07 12.73
C ASP A 159 -11.97 -1.78 13.67
N GLU A 160 -10.83 -2.45 13.46
CA GLU A 160 -9.59 -2.27 14.21
C GLU A 160 -8.76 -1.07 13.75
N GLY A 161 -9.18 -0.38 12.68
CA GLY A 161 -8.60 0.89 12.26
C GLY A 161 -7.81 0.86 10.95
N ALA A 162 -7.83 -0.25 10.21
CA ALA A 162 -7.33 -0.22 8.83
C ALA A 162 -8.13 0.79 8.00
N ARG A 163 -7.42 1.60 7.21
CA ARG A 163 -8.01 2.70 6.46
C ARG A 163 -8.70 2.24 5.19
N GLY A 164 -8.21 1.20 4.58
CA GLY A 164 -8.70 0.74 3.29
C GLY A 164 -8.02 -0.53 2.81
N VAL A 165 -8.38 -0.91 1.60
CA VAL A 165 -7.79 -2.03 0.88
C VAL A 165 -7.32 -1.60 -0.52
N LYS A 166 -6.11 -2.01 -0.91
CA LYS A 166 -5.72 -2.14 -2.32
C LYS A 166 -6.14 -3.52 -2.78
N ASP A 167 -7.19 -3.60 -3.58
CA ASP A 167 -7.70 -4.87 -4.13
C ASP A 167 -7.00 -5.20 -5.45
N ALA A 168 -6.12 -6.19 -5.41
CA ALA A 168 -5.45 -6.77 -6.56
C ALA A 168 -5.77 -8.27 -6.71
N THR A 169 -7.00 -8.65 -6.42
CA THR A 169 -7.50 -10.01 -6.61
C THR A 169 -7.79 -10.34 -8.07
N PHE A 170 -7.88 -9.32 -8.93
CA PHE A 170 -8.31 -9.43 -10.33
C PHE A 170 -9.75 -9.96 -10.46
N ASP A 171 -10.59 -9.67 -9.47
CA ASP A 171 -12.00 -10.08 -9.41
C ASP A 171 -12.89 -8.86 -9.15
N ILE A 172 -13.56 -8.37 -10.18
CA ILE A 172 -14.46 -7.21 -10.08
C ILE A 172 -15.66 -7.47 -9.15
N MET A 173 -16.07 -8.71 -8.99
CA MET A 173 -17.14 -9.06 -8.06
C MET A 173 -16.68 -8.91 -6.61
N LYS A 174 -15.42 -9.24 -6.32
CA LYS A 174 -14.83 -9.02 -5.01
C LYS A 174 -14.68 -7.53 -4.72
N PHE A 175 -14.21 -6.74 -5.70
CA PHE A 175 -14.17 -5.28 -5.60
C PHE A 175 -15.57 -4.71 -5.29
N ALA A 176 -16.60 -5.12 -6.03
CA ALA A 176 -17.98 -4.70 -5.80
C ALA A 176 -18.49 -5.08 -4.40
N LEU A 177 -18.11 -6.27 -3.92
CA LEU A 177 -18.43 -6.72 -2.57
C LEU A 177 -17.80 -5.83 -1.50
N TYR A 178 -16.53 -5.47 -1.63
CA TYR A 178 -15.85 -4.54 -0.71
C TYR A 178 -16.48 -3.15 -0.75
N GLN A 179 -16.77 -2.61 -1.93
CA GLN A 179 -17.45 -1.31 -2.06
C GLN A 179 -18.82 -1.31 -1.38
N ARG A 180 -19.64 -2.33 -1.60
CA ARG A 180 -20.96 -2.44 -0.99
C ARG A 180 -20.89 -2.58 0.54
N GLU A 181 -19.99 -3.43 1.04
CA GLU A 181 -19.98 -3.83 2.45
C GLU A 181 -19.16 -2.90 3.35
N LEU A 182 -18.20 -2.15 2.77
CA LEU A 182 -17.23 -1.35 3.52
C LEU A 182 -17.15 0.11 3.03
N GLY A 183 -17.45 0.39 1.75
CA GLY A 183 -17.29 1.73 1.18
C GLY A 183 -18.09 2.82 1.90
N GLU A 184 -19.32 2.51 2.33
CA GLU A 184 -20.19 3.46 3.05
C GLU A 184 -19.71 3.74 4.50
N THR A 185 -18.89 2.87 5.08
CA THR A 185 -18.31 3.08 6.43
C THR A 185 -17.15 4.08 6.44
N GLY A 186 -16.76 4.56 5.27
CA GLY A 186 -15.58 5.40 5.09
C GLY A 186 -14.29 4.60 4.86
N PHE A 187 -14.37 3.27 4.79
CA PHE A 187 -13.25 2.42 4.37
C PHE A 187 -12.95 2.64 2.89
N ASP A 188 -11.68 2.84 2.56
CA ASP A 188 -11.26 3.17 1.21
C ASP A 188 -10.97 1.91 0.39
N VAL A 189 -11.68 1.72 -0.71
CA VAL A 189 -11.49 0.57 -1.61
C VAL A 189 -10.81 1.03 -2.87
N VAL A 190 -9.52 0.72 -2.98
CA VAL A 190 -8.64 1.15 -4.08
C VAL A 190 -8.41 -0.01 -5.04
N LEU A 191 -8.60 0.22 -6.33
CA LEU A 191 -8.36 -0.80 -7.33
C LEU A 191 -6.86 -1.03 -7.54
N GLY A 192 -6.44 -2.29 -7.60
CA GLY A 192 -5.05 -2.72 -7.77
C GLY A 192 -4.69 -3.18 -9.18
N THR A 193 -5.52 -2.88 -10.19
CA THR A 193 -5.25 -3.20 -11.60
C THR A 193 -5.95 -2.21 -12.53
N GLU A 194 -5.26 -1.78 -13.58
CA GLU A 194 -5.81 -0.85 -14.58
C GLU A 194 -6.85 -1.50 -15.49
N SER A 195 -6.74 -2.80 -15.74
CA SER A 195 -7.60 -3.52 -16.70
C SER A 195 -9.10 -3.48 -16.35
N MET A 196 -9.43 -3.27 -15.07
CA MET A 196 -10.80 -3.19 -14.58
C MET A 196 -11.23 -1.78 -14.16
N TRP A 197 -10.43 -0.74 -14.49
CA TRP A 197 -10.68 0.62 -14.00
C TRP A 197 -12.07 1.15 -14.34
N LEU A 198 -12.53 0.98 -15.57
CA LEU A 198 -13.86 1.47 -15.98
C LEU A 198 -14.99 0.82 -15.16
N SER A 199 -14.90 -0.49 -14.93
CA SER A 199 -15.87 -1.22 -14.13
C SER A 199 -15.82 -0.80 -12.66
N ALA A 200 -14.62 -0.67 -12.09
CA ALA A 200 -14.44 -0.23 -10.71
C ALA A 200 -14.89 1.23 -10.52
N ARG A 201 -14.65 2.09 -11.50
CA ARG A 201 -15.11 3.49 -11.48
C ARG A 201 -16.64 3.59 -11.46
N ALA A 202 -17.33 2.74 -12.23
CA ALA A 202 -18.78 2.65 -12.21
C ALA A 202 -19.33 2.14 -10.85
N LEU A 203 -18.51 1.40 -10.11
CA LEU A 203 -18.83 0.90 -8.76
C LEU A 203 -18.38 1.87 -7.66
N GLY A 204 -17.89 3.08 -7.98
CA GLY A 204 -17.53 4.11 -7.01
C GLY A 204 -16.05 4.18 -6.64
N ALA A 205 -15.16 3.52 -7.38
CA ALA A 205 -13.72 3.70 -7.17
C ALA A 205 -13.30 5.16 -7.42
N GLU A 206 -12.51 5.72 -6.52
CA GLU A 206 -11.97 7.09 -6.64
C GLU A 206 -10.48 7.10 -6.96
N ALA A 207 -9.76 6.02 -6.63
CA ALA A 207 -8.34 5.85 -6.91
C ALA A 207 -8.03 4.46 -7.43
N TYR A 208 -6.91 4.34 -8.14
CA TYR A 208 -6.34 3.05 -8.48
C TYR A 208 -4.81 3.09 -8.44
N ILE A 209 -4.25 1.94 -8.10
CA ILE A 209 -2.81 1.68 -8.07
C ILE A 209 -2.54 0.64 -9.17
N PRO A 210 -2.27 1.09 -10.42
CA PRO A 210 -2.15 0.22 -11.59
C PRO A 210 -1.02 -0.80 -11.46
N GLY A 211 -1.00 -1.81 -12.38
CA GLY A 211 0.09 -2.77 -12.45
C GLY A 211 -0.27 -4.18 -12.81
#